data_16b5e8a0d64bd72bc5efa547e5360314
#
_entry.id   16b5e8a0d64bd72bc5efa547e5360314
#
_cell.length_a   1.000
_cell.length_b   1.000
_cell.length_c   1.000
_cell.angle_alpha   90.00
_cell.angle_beta   90.00
_cell.angle_gamma   90.00
#
_symmetry.space_group_name_H-M   'P 1'
#
loop_
_entity.id
_entity.type
_entity.pdbx_description
1 polymer ?
#
loop_
_entity_poly.entity_id
_entity_poly.type
_entity_poly.pdbx_seq_one_letter_code
_entity_poly.pdbx_strand_id
1 'polypeptide(L)'
;MLYTPAFWAMALANLCHTASFSAFFLLPLYILEHGGNQGDIGMVMGIFALASAISRPWVAEMIDRIGRKRSYTLGSILMLASPFLYLGIQDPLGSAYLPFLLLRALHGVGLAICFTSVFTFMADILPQDRLNEGIGMFGISGLIGIAIGPILAEIMLEHFGFAGLFIVAGSRSGMSLIIH
;
A
#
# COMPACT_ATOMS: atom_id res chain seq x y z
N MET A 1 -13.30 -11.61 -23.80
CA MET A 1 -14.12 -10.84 -22.83
C MET A 1 -13.19 -10.01 -21.95
N LEU A 2 -13.45 -8.71 -21.77
CA LEU A 2 -12.61 -7.82 -20.98
C LEU A 2 -12.82 -8.04 -19.46
N TYR A 3 -14.06 -8.12 -19.04
CA TYR A 3 -14.46 -8.15 -17.62
C TYR A 3 -14.70 -9.58 -17.14
N THR A 4 -13.60 -10.32 -16.94
CA THR A 4 -13.61 -11.69 -16.41
C THR A 4 -13.75 -11.70 -14.88
N PRO A 5 -14.13 -12.83 -14.25
CA PRO A 5 -14.09 -12.94 -12.79
C PRO A 5 -12.71 -12.59 -12.19
N ALA A 6 -11.61 -12.97 -12.87
CA ALA A 6 -10.27 -12.63 -12.46
C ALA A 6 -10.03 -11.09 -12.48
N PHE A 7 -10.55 -10.40 -13.50
CA PHE A 7 -10.49 -8.92 -13.56
C PHE A 7 -11.15 -8.30 -12.33
N TRP A 8 -12.37 -8.70 -11.99
CA TRP A 8 -13.10 -8.13 -10.86
C TRP A 8 -12.48 -8.49 -9.50
N ALA A 9 -11.96 -9.71 -9.34
CA ALA A 9 -11.24 -10.11 -8.16
C ALA A 9 -9.99 -9.22 -7.94
N MET A 10 -9.21 -9.01 -9.00
CA MET A 10 -8.02 -8.14 -8.93
C MET A 10 -8.38 -6.67 -8.73
N ALA A 11 -9.48 -6.18 -9.33
CA ALA A 11 -9.97 -4.82 -9.10
C ALA A 11 -10.37 -4.60 -7.63
N LEU A 12 -11.05 -5.59 -7.02
CA LEU A 12 -11.40 -5.54 -5.60
C LEU A 12 -10.16 -5.62 -4.71
N ALA A 13 -9.21 -6.50 -5.03
CA ALA A 13 -7.94 -6.58 -4.31
C ALA A 13 -7.15 -5.25 -4.38
N ASN A 14 -7.11 -4.62 -5.57
CA ASN A 14 -6.47 -3.32 -5.77
C ASN A 14 -7.18 -2.20 -4.97
N LEU A 15 -8.51 -2.20 -4.94
CA LEU A 15 -9.30 -1.26 -4.13
C LEU A 15 -8.95 -1.39 -2.64
N CYS A 16 -8.97 -2.61 -2.10
CA CYS A 16 -8.61 -2.87 -0.71
C CYS A 16 -7.17 -2.43 -0.39
N HIS A 17 -6.25 -2.73 -1.31
CA HIS A 17 -4.84 -2.40 -1.16
C HIS A 17 -4.58 -0.89 -1.19
N THR A 18 -5.17 -0.18 -2.14
CA THR A 18 -5.04 1.28 -2.26
C THR A 18 -5.75 2.01 -1.12
N ALA A 19 -6.87 1.48 -0.61
CA ALA A 19 -7.53 2.02 0.57
C ALA A 19 -6.68 1.83 1.85
N SER A 20 -5.96 0.71 1.98
CA SER A 20 -4.97 0.51 3.05
C SER A 20 -3.82 1.50 2.95
N PHE A 21 -3.23 1.64 1.78
CA PHE A 21 -2.14 2.58 1.52
C PHE A 21 -2.52 4.02 1.83
N SER A 22 -3.68 4.48 1.31
CA SER A 22 -4.11 5.88 1.45
C SER A 22 -4.55 6.25 2.87
N ALA A 23 -4.85 5.28 3.75
CA ALA A 23 -5.06 5.53 5.17
C ALA A 23 -3.83 6.21 5.82
N PHE A 24 -2.62 5.94 5.32
CA PHE A 24 -1.38 6.56 5.78
C PHE A 24 -1.21 8.02 5.35
N PHE A 25 -2.13 8.61 4.60
CA PHE A 25 -2.17 10.06 4.38
C PHE A 25 -2.46 10.84 5.67
N LEU A 26 -3.00 10.17 6.70
CA LEU A 26 -3.14 10.73 8.06
C LEU A 26 -1.89 10.57 8.94
N LEU A 27 -0.83 9.92 8.45
CA LEU A 27 0.40 9.75 9.21
C LEU A 27 1.08 11.08 9.63
N PRO A 28 0.98 12.20 8.87
CA PRO A 28 1.44 13.49 9.35
C PRO A 28 0.84 13.91 10.69
N LEU A 29 -0.43 13.59 10.96
CA LEU A 29 -1.08 13.87 12.25
C LEU A 29 -0.43 13.08 13.38
N TYR A 30 -0.12 11.80 13.14
CA TYR A 30 0.60 10.96 14.08
C TYR A 30 1.97 11.53 14.44
N ILE A 31 2.71 12.04 13.46
CA ILE A 31 4.02 12.65 13.65
C ILE A 31 3.90 13.93 14.52
N LEU A 32 2.92 14.79 14.22
CA LEU A 32 2.68 16.01 15.00
C LEU A 32 2.26 15.72 16.44
N GLU A 33 1.42 14.73 16.67
CA GLU A 33 0.97 14.32 18.01
C GLU A 33 2.13 13.80 18.87
N HIS A 34 3.15 13.22 18.25
CA HIS A 34 4.38 12.78 18.94
C HIS A 34 5.47 13.87 19.00
N GLY A 35 5.10 15.14 18.78
CA GLY A 35 6.01 16.27 18.92
C GLY A 35 6.93 16.52 17.72
N GLY A 36 6.65 15.89 16.58
CA GLY A 36 7.38 16.09 15.34
C GLY A 36 7.07 17.43 14.67
N ASN A 37 7.89 17.79 13.69
CA ASN A 37 7.78 19.01 12.92
C ASN A 37 7.62 18.71 11.41
N GLN A 38 7.54 19.76 10.59
CA GLN A 38 7.38 19.63 9.13
C GLN A 38 8.55 18.89 8.46
N GLY A 39 9.76 18.99 9.01
CA GLY A 39 10.92 18.26 8.54
C GLY A 39 10.77 16.75 8.75
N ASP A 40 10.26 16.34 9.92
CA ASP A 40 9.98 14.92 10.24
C ASP A 40 8.91 14.36 9.33
N ILE A 41 7.83 15.11 9.07
CA ILE A 41 6.79 14.73 8.10
C ILE A 41 7.42 14.54 6.71
N GLY A 42 8.22 15.50 6.26
CA GLY A 42 8.92 15.42 4.98
C GLY A 42 9.82 14.19 4.88
N MET A 43 10.59 13.91 5.92
CA MET A 43 11.48 12.73 5.98
C MET A 43 10.70 11.43 5.93
N VAL A 44 9.70 11.26 6.80
CA VAL A 44 8.91 10.03 6.93
C VAL A 44 8.08 9.76 5.68
N MET A 45 7.45 10.78 5.10
CA MET A 45 6.69 10.63 3.85
C MET A 45 7.61 10.46 2.64
N GLY A 46 8.72 11.20 2.63
CA GLY A 46 9.71 11.17 1.55
C GLY A 46 10.45 9.84 1.44
N ILE A 47 10.88 9.24 2.56
CA ILE A 47 11.59 7.95 2.52
C ILE A 47 10.72 6.82 1.98
N PHE A 48 9.42 6.84 2.26
CA PHE A 48 8.45 5.90 1.69
C PHE A 48 8.39 6.03 0.15
N ALA A 49 8.21 7.25 -0.34
CA ALA A 49 8.11 7.52 -1.77
C ALA A 49 9.42 7.19 -2.50
N LEU A 50 10.55 7.56 -1.89
CA LEU A 50 11.89 7.32 -2.42
C LEU A 50 12.20 5.83 -2.48
N ALA A 51 11.94 5.08 -1.41
CA ALA A 51 12.13 3.63 -1.37
C ALA A 51 11.26 2.92 -2.41
N SER A 52 9.99 3.35 -2.56
CA SER A 52 9.09 2.83 -3.59
C SER A 52 9.63 3.10 -5.01
N ALA A 53 10.09 4.32 -5.28
CA ALA A 53 10.58 4.70 -6.60
C ALA A 53 11.89 3.98 -6.97
N ILE A 54 12.86 3.98 -6.04
CA ILE A 54 14.18 3.38 -6.28
C ILE A 54 14.10 1.86 -6.42
N SER A 55 13.22 1.19 -5.68
CA SER A 55 13.11 -0.28 -5.72
C SER A 55 12.51 -0.82 -7.01
N ARG A 56 11.82 -0.02 -7.82
CA ARG A 56 11.09 -0.49 -9.02
C ARG A 56 11.92 -1.31 -10.01
N PRO A 57 13.18 -0.96 -10.35
CA PRO A 57 13.98 -1.77 -11.27
C PRO A 57 14.22 -3.21 -10.76
N TRP A 58 14.58 -3.34 -9.48
CA TRP A 58 14.77 -4.66 -8.85
C TRP A 58 13.47 -5.43 -8.67
N VAL A 59 12.38 -4.70 -8.40
CA VAL A 59 11.04 -5.30 -8.33
C VAL A 59 10.63 -5.86 -9.68
N ALA A 60 10.87 -5.16 -10.80
CA ALA A 60 10.58 -5.65 -12.13
C ALA A 60 11.36 -6.96 -12.42
N GLU A 61 12.66 -6.98 -12.15
CA GLU A 61 13.49 -8.17 -12.30
C GLU A 61 13.00 -9.33 -11.41
N MET A 62 12.63 -9.05 -10.18
CA MET A 62 12.06 -10.05 -9.27
C MET A 62 10.77 -10.65 -9.84
N ILE A 63 9.86 -9.83 -10.35
CA ILE A 63 8.59 -10.26 -10.96
C ILE A 63 8.85 -11.18 -12.15
N ASP A 64 9.83 -10.86 -12.97
CA ASP A 64 10.20 -11.69 -14.12
C ASP A 64 10.80 -13.05 -13.69
N ARG A 65 11.56 -13.09 -12.59
CA ARG A 65 12.19 -14.32 -12.07
C ARG A 65 11.22 -15.25 -11.34
N ILE A 66 10.39 -14.73 -10.42
CA ILE A 66 9.54 -15.57 -9.54
C ILE A 66 8.05 -15.57 -9.92
N GLY A 67 7.67 -14.73 -10.88
CA GLY A 67 6.31 -14.61 -11.41
C GLY A 67 5.43 -13.62 -10.65
N ARG A 68 4.36 -13.15 -11.33
CA ARG A 68 3.46 -12.09 -10.87
C ARG A 68 2.78 -12.42 -9.53
N LYS A 69 2.22 -13.65 -9.43
CA LYS A 69 1.47 -14.07 -8.24
C LYS A 69 2.35 -14.10 -6.99
N ARG A 70 3.51 -14.75 -7.07
CA ARG A 70 4.42 -14.84 -5.91
C ARG A 70 4.92 -13.47 -5.48
N SER A 71 5.27 -12.62 -6.44
CA SER A 71 5.71 -11.24 -6.16
C SER A 71 4.59 -10.45 -5.48
N TYR A 72 3.36 -10.51 -6.00
CA TYR A 72 2.22 -9.83 -5.37
C TYR A 72 1.96 -10.33 -3.95
N THR A 73 2.04 -11.64 -3.70
CA THR A 73 1.92 -12.22 -2.36
C THR A 73 2.98 -11.67 -1.40
N LEU A 74 4.24 -11.62 -1.83
CA LEU A 74 5.33 -11.04 -1.01
C LEU A 74 5.09 -9.56 -0.70
N GLY A 75 4.72 -8.76 -1.71
CA GLY A 75 4.39 -7.35 -1.51
C GLY A 75 3.21 -7.17 -0.56
N SER A 76 2.15 -7.99 -0.72
CA SER A 76 0.96 -7.94 0.14
C SER A 76 1.27 -8.32 1.59
N ILE A 77 2.18 -9.27 1.84
CA ILE A 77 2.65 -9.60 3.19
C ILE A 77 3.38 -8.42 3.81
N LEU A 78 4.25 -7.73 3.08
CA LEU A 78 4.92 -6.52 3.56
C LEU A 78 3.93 -5.41 3.87
N MET A 79 2.94 -5.20 3.00
CA MET A 79 1.89 -4.20 3.19
C MET A 79 0.94 -4.56 4.35
N LEU A 80 0.69 -5.83 4.61
CA LEU A 80 -0.06 -6.32 5.77
C LEU A 80 0.74 -6.14 7.07
N ALA A 81 2.01 -6.54 7.08
CA ALA A 81 2.83 -6.53 8.27
C ALA A 81 3.17 -5.10 8.74
N SER A 82 3.42 -4.18 7.80
CA SER A 82 3.87 -2.82 8.12
C SER A 82 2.93 -2.08 9.07
N PRO A 83 1.60 -2.00 8.86
CA PRO A 83 0.68 -1.34 9.78
C PRO A 83 0.72 -1.91 11.20
N PHE A 84 0.82 -3.24 11.33
CA PHE A 84 0.90 -3.87 12.65
C PHE A 84 2.24 -3.61 13.34
N LEU A 85 3.34 -3.53 12.59
CA LEU A 85 4.65 -3.20 13.13
C LEU A 85 4.72 -1.76 13.66
N TYR A 86 3.95 -0.81 13.10
CA TYR A 86 3.85 0.55 13.63
C TYR A 86 3.26 0.57 15.05
N LEU A 87 2.36 -0.36 15.40
CA LEU A 87 1.82 -0.47 16.75
C LEU A 87 2.87 -0.78 17.83
N GLY A 88 3.98 -1.40 17.43
CA GLY A 88 5.09 -1.71 18.34
C GLY A 88 6.05 -0.55 18.59
N ILE A 89 5.91 0.56 17.84
CA ILE A 89 6.81 1.71 17.95
C ILE A 89 6.21 2.74 18.93
N GLN A 90 6.74 2.78 20.16
CA GLN A 90 6.22 3.64 21.23
C GLN A 90 6.79 5.06 21.20
N ASP A 91 8.01 5.25 20.70
CA ASP A 91 8.69 6.56 20.61
C ASP A 91 9.23 6.79 19.19
N PRO A 92 8.34 7.07 18.22
CA PRO A 92 8.69 7.07 16.79
C PRO A 92 9.63 8.22 16.39
N LEU A 93 9.71 9.28 17.18
CA LEU A 93 10.55 10.45 16.91
C LEU A 93 11.74 10.58 17.86
N GLY A 94 11.86 9.72 18.86
CA GLY A 94 12.97 9.65 19.80
C GLY A 94 13.86 8.45 19.53
N SER A 95 13.94 7.55 20.48
CA SER A 95 14.84 6.38 20.44
C SER A 95 14.53 5.41 19.30
N ALA A 96 13.29 5.36 18.81
CA ALA A 96 12.86 4.49 17.73
C ALA A 96 12.75 5.20 16.36
N TYR A 97 13.32 6.40 16.19
CA TYR A 97 13.19 7.15 14.92
C TYR A 97 13.79 6.39 13.72
N LEU A 98 14.98 5.84 13.87
CA LEU A 98 15.60 5.05 12.79
C LEU A 98 14.80 3.78 12.46
N PRO A 99 14.40 2.92 13.42
CA PRO A 99 13.47 1.82 13.16
C PRO A 99 12.18 2.26 12.46
N PHE A 100 11.60 3.39 12.83
CA PHE A 100 10.40 3.95 12.20
C PHE A 100 10.64 4.30 10.73
N LEU A 101 11.75 4.97 10.41
CA LEU A 101 12.15 5.29 9.03
C LEU A 101 12.42 4.03 8.20
N LEU A 102 13.11 3.04 8.77
CA LEU A 102 13.38 1.76 8.08
C LEU A 102 12.09 1.00 7.79
N LEU A 103 11.17 0.97 8.74
CA LEU A 103 9.85 0.38 8.54
C LEU A 103 9.06 1.13 7.45
N ARG A 104 9.19 2.46 7.41
CA ARG A 104 8.56 3.30 6.39
C ARG A 104 9.13 3.04 5.00
N ALA A 105 10.46 2.86 4.89
CA ALA A 105 11.12 2.47 3.65
C ALA A 105 10.65 1.08 3.18
N LEU A 106 10.62 0.10 4.10
CA LEU A 106 10.14 -1.26 3.80
C LEU A 106 8.69 -1.27 3.33
N HIS A 107 7.83 -0.49 3.96
CA HIS A 107 6.44 -0.29 3.54
C HIS A 107 6.35 0.27 2.11
N GLY A 108 7.23 1.23 1.74
CA GLY A 108 7.33 1.77 0.38
C GLY A 108 7.76 0.73 -0.65
N VAL A 109 8.71 -0.15 -0.29
CA VAL A 109 9.11 -1.29 -1.15
C VAL A 109 7.93 -2.25 -1.33
N GLY A 110 7.19 -2.57 -0.26
CA GLY A 110 5.98 -3.40 -0.33
C GLY A 110 4.96 -2.86 -1.32
N LEU A 111 4.72 -1.53 -1.29
CA LEU A 111 3.85 -0.85 -2.25
C LEU A 111 4.36 -1.02 -3.69
N ALA A 112 5.65 -0.80 -3.94
CA ALA A 112 6.24 -0.94 -5.27
C ALA A 112 6.05 -2.36 -5.83
N ILE A 113 6.25 -3.38 -4.99
CA ILE A 113 6.06 -4.78 -5.38
C ILE A 113 4.60 -5.04 -5.76
N CYS A 114 3.64 -4.63 -4.92
CA CYS A 114 2.22 -4.84 -5.17
C CYS A 114 1.77 -4.15 -6.45
N PHE A 115 2.05 -2.85 -6.59
CA PHE A 115 1.62 -2.08 -7.76
C PHE A 115 2.22 -2.63 -9.05
N THR A 116 3.53 -2.88 -9.10
CA THR A 116 4.17 -3.39 -10.31
C THR A 116 3.62 -4.76 -10.66
N SER A 117 3.48 -5.66 -9.68
CA SER A 117 2.98 -7.02 -9.92
C SER A 117 1.54 -7.03 -10.44
N VAL A 118 0.64 -6.24 -9.85
CA VAL A 118 -0.77 -6.24 -10.23
C VAL A 118 -0.99 -5.61 -11.60
N PHE A 119 -0.32 -4.50 -11.91
CA PHE A 119 -0.44 -3.89 -13.24
C PHE A 119 0.18 -4.76 -14.33
N THR A 120 1.30 -5.44 -14.06
CA THR A 120 1.89 -6.41 -15.00
C THR A 120 0.93 -7.60 -15.21
N PHE A 121 0.35 -8.15 -14.14
CA PHE A 121 -0.63 -9.23 -14.25
C PHE A 121 -1.87 -8.79 -15.06
N MET A 122 -2.37 -7.58 -14.82
CA MET A 122 -3.50 -7.05 -15.59
C MET A 122 -3.16 -6.92 -17.06
N ALA A 123 -1.96 -6.44 -17.40
CA ALA A 123 -1.51 -6.37 -18.79
C ALA A 123 -1.41 -7.75 -19.47
N ASP A 124 -1.06 -8.79 -18.71
CA ASP A 124 -0.97 -10.17 -19.21
C ASP A 124 -2.35 -10.79 -19.54
N ILE A 125 -3.40 -10.47 -18.73
CA ILE A 125 -4.72 -11.11 -18.90
C ILE A 125 -5.69 -10.32 -19.79
N LEU A 126 -5.39 -9.05 -20.06
CA LEU A 126 -6.25 -8.20 -20.87
C LEU A 126 -6.02 -8.42 -22.38
N PRO A 127 -7.08 -8.40 -23.21
CA PRO A 127 -6.95 -8.43 -24.66
C PRO A 127 -6.13 -7.23 -25.18
N GLN A 128 -5.19 -7.49 -26.09
CA GLN A 128 -4.27 -6.45 -26.60
C GLN A 128 -5.01 -5.32 -27.34
N ASP A 129 -6.09 -5.63 -28.03
CA ASP A 129 -6.95 -4.66 -28.73
C ASP A 129 -7.71 -3.73 -27.79
N ARG A 130 -7.87 -4.10 -26.49
CA ARG A 130 -8.59 -3.34 -25.46
C ARG A 130 -7.74 -3.07 -24.22
N LEU A 131 -6.43 -3.16 -24.30
CA LEU A 131 -5.51 -3.04 -23.18
C LEU A 131 -5.68 -1.71 -22.43
N ASN A 132 -5.70 -0.60 -23.16
CA ASN A 132 -5.82 0.73 -22.59
C ASN A 132 -7.16 0.93 -21.84
N GLU A 133 -8.25 0.41 -22.39
CA GLU A 133 -9.56 0.43 -21.74
C GLU A 133 -9.54 -0.40 -20.45
N GLY A 134 -8.99 -1.62 -20.49
CA GLY A 134 -8.93 -2.51 -19.35
C GLY A 134 -8.06 -1.95 -18.23
N ILE A 135 -6.88 -1.42 -18.53
CA ILE A 135 -6.00 -0.77 -17.55
C ILE A 135 -6.65 0.48 -16.96
N GLY A 136 -7.34 1.30 -17.79
CA GLY A 136 -8.08 2.46 -17.30
C GLY A 136 -9.19 2.09 -16.33
N MET A 137 -10.03 1.11 -16.66
CA MET A 137 -11.09 0.60 -15.79
C MET A 137 -10.54 -0.02 -14.50
N PHE A 138 -9.43 -0.77 -14.59
CA PHE A 138 -8.75 -1.29 -13.41
C PHE A 138 -8.22 -0.15 -12.53
N GLY A 139 -7.64 0.90 -13.11
CA GLY A 139 -7.15 2.08 -12.40
C GLY A 139 -8.22 2.80 -11.58
N ILE A 140 -9.49 2.79 -12.04
CA ILE A 140 -10.63 3.37 -11.29
C ILE A 140 -10.77 2.70 -9.92
N SER A 141 -10.58 1.39 -9.81
CA SER A 141 -10.63 0.69 -8.52
C SER A 141 -9.61 1.24 -7.53
N GLY A 142 -8.41 1.55 -8.01
CA GLY A 142 -7.36 2.19 -7.21
C GLY A 142 -7.74 3.61 -6.77
N LEU A 143 -8.28 4.43 -7.67
CA LEU A 143 -8.73 5.80 -7.35
C LEU A 143 -9.85 5.80 -6.31
N ILE A 144 -10.81 4.89 -6.41
CA ILE A 144 -11.87 4.72 -5.40
C ILE A 144 -11.24 4.33 -4.05
N GLY A 145 -10.30 3.40 -4.03
CA GLY A 145 -9.58 3.01 -2.81
C GLY A 145 -8.84 4.18 -2.18
N ILE A 146 -8.13 4.98 -2.98
CA ILE A 146 -7.43 6.18 -2.51
C ILE A 146 -8.41 7.21 -1.91
N ALA A 147 -9.59 7.36 -2.47
CA ALA A 147 -10.61 8.29 -1.95
C ALA A 147 -11.24 7.79 -0.64
N ILE A 148 -11.55 6.49 -0.55
CA ILE A 148 -12.22 5.89 0.62
C ILE A 148 -11.25 5.70 1.80
N GLY A 149 -9.99 5.43 1.53
CA GLY A 149 -9.00 5.07 2.57
C GLY A 149 -8.88 6.12 3.69
N PRO A 150 -8.63 7.41 3.39
CA PRO A 150 -8.53 8.44 4.41
C PRO A 150 -9.83 8.63 5.21
N ILE A 151 -11.00 8.57 4.55
CA ILE A 151 -12.30 8.70 5.22
C ILE A 151 -12.48 7.64 6.31
N LEU A 152 -12.21 6.38 5.94
CA LEU A 152 -12.32 5.27 6.88
C LEU A 152 -11.22 5.32 7.96
N ALA A 153 -10.04 5.84 7.62
CA ALA A 153 -8.95 6.03 8.56
C ALA A 153 -9.28 7.13 9.58
N GLU A 154 -9.91 8.23 9.15
CA GLU A 154 -10.35 9.32 10.01
C GLU A 154 -11.41 8.84 11.01
N ILE A 155 -12.43 8.11 10.56
CA ILE A 155 -13.44 7.51 11.43
C ILE A 155 -12.79 6.60 12.49
N MET A 156 -11.79 5.80 12.09
CA MET A 156 -11.10 4.93 13.04
C MET A 156 -10.20 5.72 13.99
N LEU A 157 -9.58 6.79 13.50
CA LEU A 157 -8.76 7.68 14.33
C LEU A 157 -9.60 8.37 15.40
N GLU A 158 -10.79 8.86 15.06
CA GLU A 158 -11.70 9.51 16.01
C GLU A 158 -12.21 8.57 17.12
N HIS A 159 -12.49 7.30 16.78
CA HIS A 159 -13.09 6.37 17.74
C HIS A 159 -12.06 5.51 18.49
N PHE A 160 -10.93 5.19 17.88
CA PHE A 160 -9.95 4.21 18.37
C PHE A 160 -8.50 4.70 18.34
N GLY A 161 -8.28 5.97 18.03
CA GLY A 161 -6.94 6.54 17.90
C GLY A 161 -6.12 5.93 16.76
N PHE A 162 -4.81 6.18 16.76
CA PHE A 162 -3.91 5.66 15.71
C PHE A 162 -3.81 4.13 15.70
N ALA A 163 -4.03 3.46 16.82
CA ALA A 163 -4.10 2.00 16.86
C ALA A 163 -5.22 1.48 15.95
N GLY A 164 -6.40 2.10 15.98
CA GLY A 164 -7.52 1.77 15.12
C GLY A 164 -7.19 1.97 13.63
N LEU A 165 -6.53 3.08 13.30
CA LEU A 165 -6.07 3.36 11.94
C LEU A 165 -5.14 2.25 11.42
N PHE A 166 -4.11 1.88 12.19
CA PHE A 166 -3.14 0.86 11.77
C PHE A 166 -3.79 -0.53 11.66
N ILE A 167 -4.69 -0.92 12.58
CA ILE A 167 -5.40 -2.19 12.51
C ILE A 167 -6.27 -2.27 11.26
N VAL A 168 -7.02 -1.21 10.94
CA VAL A 168 -7.89 -1.20 9.75
C VAL A 168 -7.07 -1.18 8.46
N ALA A 169 -5.97 -0.42 8.41
CA ALA A 169 -5.07 -0.44 7.26
C ALA A 169 -4.47 -1.84 7.05
N GLY A 170 -3.99 -2.50 8.09
CA GLY A 170 -3.49 -3.87 8.03
C GLY A 170 -4.55 -4.88 7.58
N SER A 171 -5.74 -4.83 8.17
CA SER A 171 -6.84 -5.75 7.85
C SER A 171 -7.24 -5.69 6.36
N ARG A 172 -7.24 -4.50 5.76
CA ARG A 172 -7.53 -4.33 4.32
C ARG A 172 -6.45 -4.91 3.42
N SER A 173 -5.19 -4.74 3.79
CA SER A 173 -4.09 -5.42 3.09
C SER A 173 -4.24 -6.94 3.17
N GLY A 174 -4.69 -7.46 4.31
CA GLY A 174 -5.01 -8.88 4.49
C GLY A 174 -6.16 -9.35 3.59
N MET A 175 -7.23 -8.56 3.44
CA MET A 175 -8.31 -8.88 2.51
C MET A 175 -7.82 -8.96 1.07
N SER A 176 -6.98 -8.03 0.63
CA SER A 176 -6.35 -8.06 -0.70
C SER A 176 -5.56 -9.35 -0.91
N LEU A 177 -4.86 -9.85 0.10
CA LEU A 177 -4.08 -11.09 0.05
C LEU A 177 -4.96 -12.35 -0.11
N ILE A 178 -6.18 -12.34 0.43
CA ILE A 178 -7.12 -13.48 0.34
C ILE A 178 -7.81 -13.54 -1.03
N ILE A 179 -8.08 -12.37 -1.63
CA ILE A 179 -8.88 -12.26 -2.86
C ILE A 179 -8.08 -12.71 -4.10
N HIS A 180 -6.75 -12.57 -4.12
CA HIS A 180 -5.91 -12.86 -5.28
C HIS A 180 -5.38 -14.30 -5.25
#